data_6098b632c8230c0d91639a6a1ef067e8
#
_entry.id   6098b632c8230c0d91639a6a1ef067e8
#
_cell.length_a   1.000
_cell.length_b   1.000
_cell.length_c   1.000
_cell.angle_alpha   90.00
_cell.angle_beta   90.00
_cell.angle_gamma   90.00
#
_symmetry.space_group_name_H-M   'P 1'
#
loop_
_entity.id
_entity.type
_entity.pdbx_description
1 polymer ?
#
loop_
_entity_poly.entity_id
_entity_poly.type
_entity_poly.pdbx_seq_one_letter_code
_entity_poly.pdbx_strand_id
1 'polypeptide(L)'
;MASLTIRKLDETIKAYLRLRSAKNGRSVEEEVRVILGELIQGRPEFTAAPAQAVLPSADPRSPTVRRADATAQPRVTLIIGGGIAAYKALDLIRRLKERHIHVRCVLTKAAQQFVTPLAASALSNERCYTDLFDPESEFDAGHIRLARDCDLIVVAPATADLMAKMAQGHADDLASAILLAANRPILLAPAMNPLMWNNAATRRNAATLERDGIAMVGPNAGEMAEAGEAGVGRMAEALEIASAAERFLRPPQPRPLAGKRVLITAGPTHEPIDPVRYIANRSSGKQGFAIAAAAQAAGAEVTLISGPVELSDPAGVLVKHVESAREMLHRVEVALPVDIAIFAAAVADWRVANEGEQKLKKTAAGMPPLQLVENPDILATISKLQDKRPGLVIGFAAEIENLIDNAKSKLARKGCDWIVANDVSPATGIMGGDRNTVHLLTRDGAEISVDSWPAMTKEQVAAALVARIATAAVEKPS
;
A
#
# COMPACT_ATOMS: atom_id res chain seq x y z
N MET A 1 -48.51 21.23 14.84
CA MET A 1 -48.56 21.13 13.38
C MET A 1 -47.22 21.61 12.85
N ALA A 2 -46.55 20.80 12.04
CA ALA A 2 -45.29 21.22 11.40
C ALA A 2 -45.60 22.18 10.24
N SER A 3 -44.89 23.29 10.13
CA SER A 3 -45.00 24.24 9.03
C SER A 3 -43.83 24.12 8.10
N LEU A 4 -44.06 24.15 6.77
CA LEU A 4 -43.06 24.17 5.75
C LEU A 4 -43.04 25.52 5.07
N THR A 5 -41.91 26.23 5.09
CA THR A 5 -41.74 27.51 4.40
C THR A 5 -40.78 27.31 3.23
N ILE A 6 -41.26 27.56 2.00
CA ILE A 6 -40.46 27.52 0.80
C ILE A 6 -40.07 28.95 0.41
N ARG A 7 -38.79 29.27 0.44
CA ARG A 7 -38.26 30.60 0.05
C ARG A 7 -37.61 30.51 -1.34
N LYS A 8 -37.71 31.62 -2.12
CA LYS A 8 -37.15 31.78 -3.46
C LYS A 8 -37.63 30.74 -4.49
N LEU A 9 -38.94 30.53 -4.55
CA LEU A 9 -39.55 29.72 -5.60
C LEU A 9 -39.42 30.46 -6.96
N ASP A 10 -39.04 29.73 -8.00
CA ASP A 10 -38.99 30.23 -9.37
C ASP A 10 -40.36 30.79 -9.81
N GLU A 11 -40.35 31.88 -10.60
CA GLU A 11 -41.61 32.54 -11.02
C GLU A 11 -42.45 31.61 -11.89
N THR A 12 -41.87 30.72 -12.66
CA THR A 12 -42.57 29.73 -13.46
C THR A 12 -43.29 28.70 -12.60
N ILE A 13 -42.65 28.24 -11.52
CA ILE A 13 -43.25 27.33 -10.55
C ILE A 13 -44.34 28.05 -9.76
N LYS A 14 -44.15 29.33 -9.37
CA LYS A 14 -45.17 30.12 -8.71
C LYS A 14 -46.41 30.32 -9.60
N ALA A 15 -46.21 30.64 -10.88
CA ALA A 15 -47.28 30.78 -11.85
C ALA A 15 -48.05 29.45 -12.04
N TYR A 16 -47.35 28.35 -12.16
CA TYR A 16 -47.94 27.01 -12.26
C TYR A 16 -48.78 26.66 -11.04
N LEU A 17 -48.25 26.87 -9.83
CA LEU A 17 -48.98 26.61 -8.57
C LEU A 17 -50.21 27.47 -8.41
N ARG A 18 -50.15 28.76 -8.80
CA ARG A 18 -51.31 29.66 -8.80
C ARG A 18 -52.38 29.21 -9.80
N LEU A 19 -52.00 28.81 -10.98
CA LEU A 19 -52.94 28.34 -12.01
C LEU A 19 -53.60 27.01 -11.57
N ARG A 20 -52.85 26.09 -11.02
CA ARG A 20 -53.35 24.81 -10.55
C ARG A 20 -54.20 24.93 -9.31
N SER A 21 -53.86 25.80 -8.34
CA SER A 21 -54.67 26.08 -7.16
C SER A 21 -56.01 26.74 -7.51
N ALA A 22 -56.00 27.71 -8.44
CA ALA A 22 -57.22 28.36 -8.95
C ALA A 22 -58.12 27.36 -9.67
N LYS A 23 -57.56 26.45 -10.47
CA LYS A 23 -58.32 25.42 -11.17
C LYS A 23 -58.95 24.40 -10.21
N ASN A 24 -58.32 24.13 -9.08
CA ASN A 24 -58.77 23.15 -8.09
C ASN A 24 -59.55 23.79 -6.92
N GLY A 25 -59.79 25.11 -6.95
CA GLY A 25 -60.55 25.85 -5.89
C GLY A 25 -59.87 25.82 -4.52
N ARG A 26 -58.54 25.76 -4.47
CA ARG A 26 -57.74 25.62 -3.24
C ARG A 26 -56.78 26.79 -3.09
N SER A 27 -56.24 26.99 -1.87
CA SER A 27 -55.13 27.92 -1.67
C SER A 27 -53.84 27.30 -2.25
N VAL A 28 -52.86 28.15 -2.62
CA VAL A 28 -51.54 27.67 -3.15
C VAL A 28 -50.85 26.77 -2.13
N GLU A 29 -51.01 27.08 -0.85
CA GLU A 29 -50.42 26.29 0.24
C GLU A 29 -51.06 24.90 0.37
N GLU A 30 -52.34 24.82 0.15
CA GLU A 30 -53.13 23.58 0.15
C GLU A 30 -52.82 22.70 -1.09
N GLU A 31 -52.63 23.34 -2.25
CA GLU A 31 -52.24 22.67 -3.48
C GLU A 31 -50.84 22.09 -3.39
N VAL A 32 -49.85 22.80 -2.80
CA VAL A 32 -48.53 22.27 -2.50
C VAL A 32 -48.59 21.06 -1.57
N ARG A 33 -49.44 21.10 -0.56
CA ARG A 33 -49.64 19.97 0.38
C ARG A 33 -50.22 18.74 -0.32
N VAL A 34 -51.14 18.91 -1.25
CA VAL A 34 -51.69 17.84 -2.05
C VAL A 34 -50.65 17.25 -2.99
N ILE A 35 -49.88 18.06 -3.69
CA ILE A 35 -48.79 17.60 -4.58
C ILE A 35 -47.74 16.80 -3.80
N LEU A 36 -47.34 17.25 -2.63
CA LEU A 36 -46.42 16.52 -1.78
C LEU A 36 -47.03 15.21 -1.26
N GLY A 37 -48.34 15.20 -0.95
CA GLY A 37 -49.07 13.99 -0.58
C GLY A 37 -49.18 12.97 -1.70
N GLU A 38 -49.43 13.41 -2.93
CA GLU A 38 -49.46 12.56 -4.14
C GLU A 38 -48.08 11.95 -4.44
N LEU A 39 -47.01 12.70 -4.24
CA LEU A 39 -45.64 12.23 -4.40
C LEU A 39 -45.25 11.15 -3.36
N ILE A 40 -45.79 11.24 -2.15
CA ILE A 40 -45.55 10.25 -1.08
C ILE A 40 -46.36 8.96 -1.31
N GLN A 41 -47.64 9.11 -1.73
CA GLN A 41 -48.53 7.95 -1.99
C GLN A 41 -48.17 7.15 -3.24
N GLY A 42 -47.44 7.74 -4.19
CA GLY A 42 -46.98 7.08 -5.42
C GLY A 42 -45.67 6.26 -5.30
N ARG A 43 -45.05 6.18 -4.12
CA ARG A 43 -43.84 5.38 -3.87
C ARG A 43 -44.11 4.32 -2.80
N PRO A 44 -44.00 3.02 -3.09
CA PRO A 44 -44.26 1.92 -2.15
C PRO A 44 -43.22 1.79 -1.00
N GLU A 45 -42.36 2.76 -0.79
CA GLU A 45 -41.24 2.66 0.19
C GLU A 45 -41.43 3.47 1.48
N PHE A 46 -42.58 4.13 1.67
CA PHE A 46 -42.86 4.89 2.90
C PHE A 46 -43.97 4.26 3.77
N THR A 47 -43.80 2.99 4.14
CA THR A 47 -44.49 2.43 5.30
C THR A 47 -43.57 2.57 6.51
N ALA A 48 -43.96 3.41 7.46
CA ALA A 48 -43.26 3.59 8.71
C ALA A 48 -43.19 2.26 9.48
N ALA A 49 -41.99 1.65 9.52
CA ALA A 49 -41.66 0.60 10.47
C ALA A 49 -41.18 1.27 11.79
N PRO A 50 -41.52 0.69 12.95
CA PRO A 50 -41.09 1.25 14.23
C PRO A 50 -39.58 1.23 14.38
N ALA A 51 -39.05 2.32 14.92
CA ALA A 51 -37.63 2.49 15.20
C ALA A 51 -37.12 1.41 16.17
N GLN A 52 -36.59 0.32 15.64
CA GLN A 52 -35.64 -0.52 16.34
C GLN A 52 -34.24 -0.05 15.96
N ALA A 53 -33.49 0.38 16.97
CA ALA A 53 -32.10 0.72 16.84
C ALA A 53 -31.29 -0.50 16.38
N VAL A 54 -31.08 -0.64 15.07
CA VAL A 54 -30.10 -1.54 14.50
C VAL A 54 -28.80 -0.78 14.45
N LEU A 55 -27.87 -1.13 15.31
CA LEU A 55 -26.47 -0.72 15.20
C LEU A 55 -25.96 -1.15 13.82
N PRO A 56 -25.44 -0.25 12.98
CA PRO A 56 -24.87 -0.64 11.71
C PRO A 56 -23.53 -1.33 11.95
N SER A 57 -23.47 -2.64 11.75
CA SER A 57 -22.24 -3.39 11.56
C SER A 57 -21.82 -3.25 10.09
N ALA A 58 -21.27 -2.12 9.73
CA ALA A 58 -20.43 -1.94 8.54
C ALA A 58 -19.66 -0.63 8.77
N ASP A 59 -18.37 -0.69 8.69
CA ASP A 59 -17.50 0.47 8.72
C ASP A 59 -17.91 1.43 7.58
N PRO A 60 -18.46 2.63 7.87
CA PRO A 60 -18.91 3.56 6.83
C PRO A 60 -17.77 4.16 6.02
N ARG A 61 -16.53 3.73 6.26
CA ARG A 61 -15.30 4.20 5.64
C ARG A 61 -14.67 3.23 4.65
N SER A 62 -15.34 2.15 4.28
CA SER A 62 -14.92 1.44 3.07
C SER A 62 -15.12 2.37 1.88
N PRO A 63 -14.06 2.87 1.23
CA PRO A 63 -14.19 3.76 0.09
C PRO A 63 -14.94 2.99 -0.99
N THR A 64 -16.17 3.40 -1.29
CA THR A 64 -16.82 3.02 -2.55
C THR A 64 -15.98 3.63 -3.66
N VAL A 65 -14.96 2.88 -4.08
CA VAL A 65 -14.15 3.21 -5.23
C VAL A 65 -15.10 3.35 -6.40
N ARG A 66 -15.31 4.60 -6.87
CA ARG A 66 -15.77 4.79 -8.24
C ARG A 66 -14.87 3.92 -9.09
N ARG A 67 -15.42 2.97 -9.84
CA ARG A 67 -14.69 2.40 -10.98
C ARG A 67 -14.41 3.60 -11.89
N ALA A 68 -13.23 4.20 -11.71
CA ALA A 68 -12.68 5.12 -12.67
C ALA A 68 -12.53 4.29 -13.95
N ASP A 69 -13.01 4.82 -15.06
CA ASP A 69 -12.52 4.40 -16.35
C ASP A 69 -11.01 4.39 -16.25
N ALA A 70 -10.36 3.27 -16.54
CA ALA A 70 -8.94 3.06 -16.35
C ALA A 70 -8.04 4.04 -17.18
N THR A 71 -8.65 5.01 -17.83
CA THR A 71 -8.06 6.05 -18.67
C THR A 71 -8.18 7.47 -18.09
N ALA A 72 -8.97 7.69 -17.02
CA ALA A 72 -9.13 9.03 -16.43
C ALA A 72 -7.95 9.34 -15.50
N GLN A 73 -7.32 10.51 -15.68
CA GLN A 73 -6.27 10.99 -14.80
C GLN A 73 -6.83 11.19 -13.38
N PRO A 74 -6.10 10.76 -12.33
CA PRO A 74 -6.53 10.95 -10.94
C PRO A 74 -6.62 12.44 -10.60
N ARG A 75 -7.58 12.80 -9.75
CA ARG A 75 -7.86 14.18 -9.34
C ARG A 75 -7.64 14.38 -7.86
N VAL A 76 -6.90 15.43 -7.50
CA VAL A 76 -6.66 15.90 -6.14
C VAL A 76 -7.38 17.22 -5.90
N THR A 77 -8.13 17.33 -4.82
CA THR A 77 -8.55 18.62 -4.26
C THR A 77 -7.48 19.06 -3.26
N LEU A 78 -6.70 20.09 -3.62
CA LEU A 78 -5.65 20.67 -2.78
C LEU A 78 -6.20 21.85 -1.98
N ILE A 79 -6.35 21.67 -0.68
CA ILE A 79 -6.72 22.74 0.25
C ILE A 79 -5.45 23.37 0.80
N ILE A 80 -5.29 24.68 0.59
CA ILE A 80 -4.14 25.45 1.03
C ILE A 80 -4.54 26.24 2.27
N GLY A 81 -3.96 25.88 3.43
CA GLY A 81 -4.13 26.57 4.70
C GLY A 81 -3.26 27.82 4.81
N GLY A 82 -3.62 28.74 5.73
CA GLY A 82 -2.90 29.99 5.97
C GLY A 82 -1.64 29.77 6.80
N GLY A 83 -0.52 30.30 6.32
CA GLY A 83 0.77 30.24 7.00
C GLY A 83 1.91 30.42 6.02
N ILE A 84 3.11 30.73 6.53
CA ILE A 84 4.28 31.00 5.68
C ILE A 84 4.58 29.81 4.73
N ALA A 85 4.33 28.57 5.15
CA ALA A 85 4.56 27.38 4.32
C ALA A 85 3.63 27.27 3.11
N ALA A 86 2.59 28.11 2.96
CA ALA A 86 1.66 28.10 1.84
C ALA A 86 2.36 28.28 0.48
N TYR A 87 3.50 28.99 0.42
CA TYR A 87 4.26 29.16 -0.82
C TYR A 87 4.72 27.82 -1.41
N LYS A 88 4.98 26.81 -0.57
CA LYS A 88 5.37 25.46 -1.01
C LYS A 88 4.25 24.72 -1.75
N ALA A 89 2.99 25.12 -1.52
CA ALA A 89 1.86 24.53 -2.22
C ALA A 89 1.91 24.79 -3.73
N LEU A 90 2.52 25.90 -4.16
CA LEU A 90 2.71 26.20 -5.59
C LEU A 90 3.68 25.21 -6.26
N ASP A 91 4.74 24.79 -5.57
CA ASP A 91 5.62 23.73 -6.06
C ASP A 91 4.91 22.36 -5.98
N LEU A 92 4.14 22.10 -4.93
CA LEU A 92 3.34 20.87 -4.82
C LEU A 92 2.37 20.69 -6.00
N ILE A 93 1.71 21.77 -6.46
CA ILE A 93 0.86 21.71 -7.66
C ILE A 93 1.67 21.20 -8.86
N ARG A 94 2.88 21.72 -9.08
CA ARG A 94 3.77 21.27 -10.17
C ARG A 94 4.14 19.80 -10.02
N ARG A 95 4.56 19.36 -8.83
CA ARG A 95 4.95 17.97 -8.55
C ARG A 95 3.82 16.98 -8.76
N LEU A 96 2.59 17.35 -8.44
CA LEU A 96 1.41 16.53 -8.70
C LEU A 96 1.12 16.45 -10.21
N LYS A 97 1.19 17.58 -10.93
CA LYS A 97 0.98 17.61 -12.38
C LYS A 97 2.05 16.84 -13.17
N GLU A 98 3.31 16.87 -12.75
CA GLU A 98 4.40 16.04 -13.31
C GLU A 98 4.10 14.53 -13.20
N ARG A 99 3.24 14.13 -12.26
CA ARG A 99 2.75 12.75 -12.05
C ARG A 99 1.41 12.48 -12.74
N HIS A 100 1.01 13.35 -13.66
CA HIS A 100 -0.28 13.28 -14.37
C HIS A 100 -1.50 13.29 -13.43
N ILE A 101 -1.40 14.00 -12.31
CA ILE A 101 -2.50 14.18 -11.35
C ILE A 101 -3.14 15.54 -11.59
N HIS A 102 -4.44 15.55 -11.80
CA HIS A 102 -5.23 16.79 -11.88
C HIS A 102 -5.33 17.45 -10.50
N VAL A 103 -5.09 18.74 -10.41
CA VAL A 103 -5.12 19.48 -9.13
C VAL A 103 -6.16 20.58 -9.21
N ARG A 104 -7.12 20.53 -8.29
CA ARG A 104 -8.11 21.60 -8.05
C ARG A 104 -7.79 22.28 -6.72
N CYS A 105 -7.64 23.60 -6.72
CA CYS A 105 -7.18 24.36 -5.57
C CYS A 105 -8.34 24.99 -4.79
N VAL A 106 -8.25 24.91 -3.48
CA VAL A 106 -9.11 25.62 -2.53
C VAL A 106 -8.21 26.39 -1.56
N LEU A 107 -8.37 27.70 -1.47
CA LEU A 107 -7.59 28.54 -0.56
C LEU A 107 -8.47 29.01 0.60
N THR A 108 -7.98 28.80 1.83
CA THR A 108 -8.59 29.44 2.99
C THR A 108 -8.41 30.95 2.94
N LYS A 109 -9.25 31.72 3.64
CA LYS A 109 -9.12 33.17 3.74
C LYS A 109 -7.72 33.59 4.20
N ALA A 110 -7.13 32.85 5.16
CA ALA A 110 -5.79 33.11 5.65
C ALA A 110 -4.71 32.75 4.60
N ALA A 111 -4.90 31.70 3.78
CA ALA A 111 -3.95 31.34 2.74
C ALA A 111 -3.75 32.42 1.69
N GLN A 112 -4.81 33.21 1.40
CA GLN A 112 -4.78 34.29 0.43
C GLN A 112 -3.85 35.46 0.82
N GLN A 113 -3.39 35.50 2.08
CA GLN A 113 -2.38 36.46 2.55
C GLN A 113 -0.95 36.04 2.15
N PHE A 114 -0.74 34.78 1.75
CA PHE A 114 0.58 34.23 1.40
C PHE A 114 0.68 33.82 -0.05
N VAL A 115 -0.43 33.36 -0.65
CA VAL A 115 -0.54 32.94 -2.06
C VAL A 115 -1.82 33.50 -2.65
N THR A 116 -1.74 33.94 -3.91
CA THR A 116 -2.93 34.46 -4.58
C THR A 116 -3.74 33.35 -5.25
N PRO A 117 -5.07 33.46 -5.30
CA PRO A 117 -5.91 32.56 -6.10
C PRO A 117 -5.49 32.51 -7.56
N LEU A 118 -5.02 33.63 -8.10
CA LEU A 118 -4.51 33.72 -9.49
C LEU A 118 -3.29 32.82 -9.71
N ALA A 119 -2.32 32.80 -8.77
CA ALA A 119 -1.14 31.97 -8.89
C ALA A 119 -1.50 30.47 -8.82
N ALA A 120 -2.39 30.08 -7.91
CA ALA A 120 -2.88 28.71 -7.78
C ALA A 120 -3.65 28.28 -9.05
N SER A 121 -4.53 29.11 -9.59
CA SER A 121 -5.29 28.86 -10.83
C SER A 121 -4.36 28.69 -12.03
N ALA A 122 -3.37 29.58 -12.19
CA ALA A 122 -2.43 29.54 -13.31
C ALA A 122 -1.59 28.26 -13.31
N LEU A 123 -1.17 27.78 -12.12
CA LEU A 123 -0.38 26.55 -12.01
C LEU A 123 -1.22 25.28 -12.15
N SER A 124 -2.43 25.26 -11.61
CA SER A 124 -3.32 24.09 -11.71
C SER A 124 -3.99 23.97 -13.07
N ASN A 125 -4.11 25.06 -13.85
CA ASN A 125 -4.95 25.22 -15.05
C ASN A 125 -6.45 25.00 -14.74
N GLU A 126 -6.86 25.24 -13.52
CA GLU A 126 -8.25 25.16 -13.05
C GLU A 126 -8.59 26.40 -12.20
N ARG A 127 -9.87 26.67 -12.07
CA ARG A 127 -10.34 27.72 -11.16
C ARG A 127 -9.92 27.38 -9.72
N CYS A 128 -9.48 28.40 -8.98
CA CYS A 128 -9.23 28.31 -7.56
C CYS A 128 -10.47 28.76 -6.77
N TYR A 129 -10.88 28.01 -5.77
CA TYR A 129 -12.07 28.26 -4.96
C TYR A 129 -11.66 28.86 -3.62
N THR A 130 -12.38 29.88 -3.17
CA THR A 130 -12.02 30.68 -1.98
C THR A 130 -13.17 30.93 -1.03
N ASP A 131 -14.42 30.86 -1.48
CA ASP A 131 -15.60 31.23 -0.70
C ASP A 131 -16.65 30.13 -0.75
N LEU A 132 -17.27 29.85 0.42
CA LEU A 132 -18.36 28.90 0.56
C LEU A 132 -19.65 29.39 -0.11
N PHE A 133 -19.84 30.70 -0.20
CA PHE A 133 -21.05 31.33 -0.69
C PHE A 133 -20.85 32.05 -2.03
N ASP A 134 -19.80 31.72 -2.77
CA ASP A 134 -19.58 32.25 -4.11
C ASP A 134 -20.68 31.76 -5.06
N PRO A 135 -21.52 32.68 -5.62
CA PRO A 135 -22.67 32.31 -6.45
C PRO A 135 -22.28 31.53 -7.71
N GLU A 136 -21.09 31.81 -8.29
CA GLU A 136 -20.61 31.11 -9.48
C GLU A 136 -20.12 29.69 -9.14
N SER A 137 -19.62 29.47 -7.92
CA SER A 137 -19.17 28.14 -7.49
C SER A 137 -20.30 27.25 -7.04
N GLU A 138 -21.39 27.79 -6.47
CA GLU A 138 -22.56 27.00 -6.05
C GLU A 138 -23.36 26.45 -7.22
N PHE A 139 -23.41 27.16 -8.37
CA PHE A 139 -24.09 26.68 -9.58
C PHE A 139 -23.36 25.51 -10.23
N ASP A 140 -22.02 25.49 -10.17
CA ASP A 140 -21.19 24.51 -10.93
C ASP A 140 -20.60 23.41 -10.05
N ALA A 141 -20.31 23.67 -8.78
CA ALA A 141 -19.55 22.70 -7.96
C ALA A 141 -19.62 22.87 -6.47
N GLY A 142 -20.74 23.23 -5.85
CA GLY A 142 -20.86 23.44 -4.41
C GLY A 142 -19.92 22.57 -3.53
N HIS A 143 -19.63 22.95 -2.32
CA HIS A 143 -18.66 22.27 -1.43
C HIS A 143 -18.76 20.73 -1.41
N ILE A 144 -19.98 20.19 -1.58
CA ILE A 144 -20.23 18.75 -1.66
C ILE A 144 -19.59 18.13 -2.92
N ARG A 145 -19.65 18.82 -4.07
CA ARG A 145 -19.04 18.34 -5.29
C ARG A 145 -17.51 18.42 -5.22
N LEU A 146 -16.98 19.49 -4.64
CA LEU A 146 -15.52 19.63 -4.40
C LEU A 146 -14.98 18.54 -3.48
N ALA A 147 -15.79 18.10 -2.49
CA ALA A 147 -15.45 17.02 -1.57
C ALA A 147 -15.49 15.62 -2.22
N ARG A 148 -16.35 15.42 -3.23
CA ARG A 148 -16.64 14.08 -3.79
C ARG A 148 -16.06 13.84 -5.18
N ASP A 149 -15.93 14.89 -5.98
CA ASP A 149 -15.42 14.81 -7.36
C ASP A 149 -13.88 14.92 -7.39
N CYS A 150 -13.24 14.15 -6.52
CA CYS A 150 -11.80 13.95 -6.45
C CYS A 150 -11.51 12.52 -5.98
N ASP A 151 -10.28 12.06 -6.12
CA ASP A 151 -9.82 10.76 -5.66
C ASP A 151 -9.09 10.86 -4.31
N LEU A 152 -8.57 12.05 -4.00
CA LEU A 152 -7.88 12.37 -2.75
C LEU A 152 -8.02 13.85 -2.43
N ILE A 153 -8.18 14.18 -1.15
CA ILE A 153 -8.05 15.54 -0.64
C ILE A 153 -6.70 15.68 0.05
N VAL A 154 -5.92 16.69 -0.36
CA VAL A 154 -4.63 17.03 0.25
C VAL A 154 -4.76 18.39 0.93
N VAL A 155 -4.34 18.50 2.18
CA VAL A 155 -4.29 19.76 2.94
C VAL A 155 -2.84 20.13 3.17
N ALA A 156 -2.34 21.14 2.47
CA ALA A 156 -0.96 21.57 2.54
C ALA A 156 -0.80 23.10 2.34
N PRO A 157 -0.43 23.84 3.38
CA PRO A 157 -0.21 23.40 4.76
C PRO A 157 -1.50 23.11 5.53
N ALA A 158 -1.47 22.12 6.43
CA ALA A 158 -2.48 21.91 7.44
C ALA A 158 -2.08 22.66 8.72
N THR A 159 -2.75 23.79 8.98
CA THR A 159 -2.48 24.62 10.17
C THR A 159 -3.11 24.01 11.42
N ALA A 160 -2.65 24.43 12.61
CA ALA A 160 -3.22 24.01 13.87
C ALA A 160 -4.72 24.34 13.97
N ASP A 161 -5.14 25.51 13.45
CA ASP A 161 -6.55 25.93 13.40
C ASP A 161 -7.36 24.96 12.53
N LEU A 162 -6.90 24.69 11.31
CA LEU A 162 -7.63 23.80 10.40
C LEU A 162 -7.71 22.36 10.92
N MET A 163 -6.64 21.86 11.54
CA MET A 163 -6.65 20.56 12.22
C MET A 163 -7.61 20.54 13.41
N ALA A 164 -7.71 21.63 14.17
CA ALA A 164 -8.68 21.77 15.27
C ALA A 164 -10.11 21.75 14.75
N LYS A 165 -10.41 22.53 13.70
CA LYS A 165 -11.73 22.54 13.04
C LYS A 165 -12.13 21.15 12.56
N MET A 166 -11.22 20.43 11.90
CA MET A 166 -11.46 19.06 11.45
C MET A 166 -11.77 18.11 12.62
N ALA A 167 -10.93 18.13 13.66
CA ALA A 167 -11.09 17.24 14.81
C ALA A 167 -12.37 17.50 15.63
N GLN A 168 -12.94 18.70 15.52
CA GLN A 168 -14.17 19.12 16.23
C GLN A 168 -15.40 19.16 15.30
N GLY A 169 -15.25 18.89 14.00
CA GLY A 169 -16.37 18.86 13.06
C GLY A 169 -16.92 20.25 12.68
N HIS A 170 -16.10 21.31 12.73
CA HIS A 170 -16.51 22.63 12.28
C HIS A 170 -16.57 22.72 10.75
N ALA A 171 -17.54 23.52 10.23
CA ALA A 171 -17.77 23.74 8.81
C ALA A 171 -18.18 25.19 8.53
N ASP A 172 -17.39 26.14 9.04
CA ASP A 172 -17.68 27.58 9.01
C ASP A 172 -17.06 28.28 7.78
N ASP A 173 -16.21 27.57 7.02
CA ASP A 173 -15.62 28.04 5.77
C ASP A 173 -15.63 26.94 4.68
N LEU A 174 -15.27 27.31 3.44
CA LEU A 174 -15.27 26.36 2.32
C LEU A 174 -14.36 25.15 2.57
N ALA A 175 -13.17 25.36 3.12
CA ALA A 175 -12.20 24.29 3.38
C ALA A 175 -12.73 23.28 4.41
N SER A 176 -13.23 23.79 5.56
CA SER A 176 -13.80 22.96 6.63
C SER A 176 -15.09 22.27 6.20
N ALA A 177 -15.94 22.91 5.39
CA ALA A 177 -17.14 22.30 4.83
C ALA A 177 -16.81 21.15 3.86
N ILE A 178 -15.82 21.32 2.98
CA ILE A 178 -15.32 20.25 2.10
C ILE A 178 -14.78 19.06 2.91
N LEU A 179 -13.95 19.33 3.94
CA LEU A 179 -13.33 18.31 4.77
C LEU A 179 -14.37 17.51 5.57
N LEU A 180 -15.39 18.17 6.09
CA LEU A 180 -16.47 17.49 6.81
C LEU A 180 -17.39 16.66 5.88
N ALA A 181 -17.60 17.12 4.63
CA ALA A 181 -18.43 16.44 3.64
C ALA A 181 -17.67 15.35 2.86
N ALA A 182 -16.36 15.17 3.13
CA ALA A 182 -15.51 14.28 2.38
C ALA A 182 -15.85 12.80 2.58
N ASN A 183 -15.96 12.07 1.47
CA ASN A 183 -16.05 10.61 1.44
C ASN A 183 -14.83 9.99 0.71
N ARG A 184 -13.76 10.77 0.58
CA ARG A 184 -12.49 10.41 -0.04
C ARG A 184 -11.38 10.42 1.00
N PRO A 185 -10.27 9.68 0.77
CA PRO A 185 -9.11 9.78 1.65
C PRO A 185 -8.65 11.23 1.80
N ILE A 186 -8.15 11.57 2.98
CA ILE A 186 -7.58 12.88 3.28
C ILE A 186 -6.12 12.69 3.71
N LEU A 187 -5.23 13.48 3.12
CA LEU A 187 -3.81 13.53 3.47
C LEU A 187 -3.48 14.93 3.99
N LEU A 188 -3.01 15.03 5.22
CA LEU A 188 -2.59 16.29 5.84
C LEU A 188 -1.06 16.45 5.77
N ALA A 189 -0.60 17.64 5.47
CA ALA A 189 0.79 18.08 5.65
C ALA A 189 0.86 19.16 6.73
N PRO A 190 0.99 18.80 8.02
CA PRO A 190 1.01 19.76 9.11
C PRO A 190 2.15 20.75 9.00
N ALA A 191 1.87 22.04 9.32
CA ALA A 191 2.84 23.11 9.31
C ALA A 191 2.49 24.15 10.36
N MET A 192 3.35 24.31 11.36
CA MET A 192 3.22 25.27 12.44
C MET A 192 4.53 25.41 13.23
N ASN A 193 4.61 26.42 14.08
CA ASN A 193 5.71 26.56 15.01
C ASN A 193 5.85 25.31 15.92
N PRO A 194 7.07 24.89 16.33
CA PRO A 194 7.27 23.72 17.18
C PRO A 194 6.52 23.75 18.51
N LEU A 195 6.37 24.92 19.13
CA LEU A 195 5.58 25.06 20.35
C LEU A 195 4.08 24.80 20.10
N MET A 196 3.57 25.26 18.96
CA MET A 196 2.20 24.96 18.54
C MET A 196 2.01 23.47 18.27
N TRP A 197 2.98 22.83 17.61
CA TRP A 197 2.92 21.39 17.34
C TRP A 197 2.94 20.56 18.63
N ASN A 198 3.78 20.94 19.58
CA ASN A 198 3.93 20.27 20.87
C ASN A 198 2.82 20.63 21.87
N ASN A 199 1.98 21.61 21.55
CA ASN A 199 0.86 21.98 22.42
C ASN A 199 -0.09 20.79 22.61
N ALA A 200 -0.53 20.57 23.86
CA ALA A 200 -1.38 19.45 24.22
C ALA A 200 -2.68 19.40 23.40
N ALA A 201 -3.26 20.55 23.03
CA ALA A 201 -4.45 20.62 22.19
C ALA A 201 -4.15 20.12 20.77
N THR A 202 -3.06 20.59 20.15
CA THR A 202 -2.64 20.16 18.81
C THR A 202 -2.36 18.67 18.77
N ARG A 203 -1.64 18.15 19.78
CA ARG A 203 -1.34 16.71 19.89
C ARG A 203 -2.57 15.86 20.02
N ARG A 204 -3.56 16.30 20.82
CA ARG A 204 -4.86 15.60 20.90
C ARG A 204 -5.62 15.62 19.58
N ASN A 205 -5.64 16.77 18.89
CA ASN A 205 -6.32 16.90 17.60
C ASN A 205 -5.65 16.00 16.55
N ALA A 206 -4.31 15.98 16.46
CA ALA A 206 -3.57 15.09 15.57
C ALA A 206 -3.91 13.62 15.84
N ALA A 207 -3.82 13.18 17.11
CA ALA A 207 -4.16 11.81 17.48
C ALA A 207 -5.64 11.45 17.19
N THR A 208 -6.55 12.40 17.32
CA THR A 208 -7.97 12.22 16.96
C THR A 208 -8.12 12.01 15.46
N LEU A 209 -7.50 12.86 14.64
CA LEU A 209 -7.55 12.77 13.19
C LEU A 209 -6.93 11.47 12.66
N GLU A 210 -5.79 11.05 13.23
CA GLU A 210 -5.17 9.75 12.90
C GLU A 210 -6.08 8.56 13.24
N ARG A 211 -6.68 8.56 14.43
CA ARG A 211 -7.67 7.54 14.84
C ARG A 211 -8.89 7.51 13.92
N ASP A 212 -9.31 8.68 13.41
CA ASP A 212 -10.40 8.80 12.47
C ASP A 212 -10.00 8.42 11.03
N GLY A 213 -8.77 7.93 10.83
CA GLY A 213 -8.29 7.39 9.55
C GLY A 213 -7.73 8.45 8.59
N ILE A 214 -7.43 9.66 9.07
CA ILE A 214 -6.82 10.72 8.29
C ILE A 214 -5.31 10.52 8.30
N ALA A 215 -4.71 10.44 7.11
CA ALA A 215 -3.27 10.25 6.97
C ALA A 215 -2.50 11.56 7.11
N MET A 216 -1.29 11.48 7.63
CA MET A 216 -0.39 12.63 7.75
C MET A 216 0.98 12.35 7.11
N VAL A 217 1.59 13.39 6.54
CA VAL A 217 2.96 13.41 6.05
C VAL A 217 3.71 14.57 6.71
N GLY A 218 4.77 14.27 7.43
CA GLY A 218 5.41 15.21 8.36
C GLY A 218 4.60 15.41 9.65
N PRO A 219 4.79 16.53 10.39
CA PRO A 219 5.74 17.58 10.07
C PRO A 219 7.19 17.14 10.27
N ASN A 220 8.08 17.73 9.47
CA ASN A 220 9.52 17.48 9.55
C ASN A 220 10.17 18.33 10.63
N ALA A 221 11.35 17.89 11.09
CA ALA A 221 12.21 18.70 11.94
C ALA A 221 13.05 19.65 11.08
N GLY A 222 13.36 20.84 11.60
CA GLY A 222 14.23 21.79 10.92
C GLY A 222 14.17 23.19 11.54
N GLU A 223 14.93 24.10 10.95
CA GLU A 223 14.86 25.52 11.28
C GLU A 223 13.55 26.13 10.81
N MET A 224 12.98 27.03 11.61
CA MET A 224 11.77 27.77 11.32
C MET A 224 12.05 29.10 10.64
N ALA A 225 11.00 29.82 10.25
CA ALA A 225 11.13 31.16 9.67
C ALA A 225 11.65 32.19 10.70
N GLU A 226 11.43 31.96 11.99
CA GLU A 226 12.01 32.77 13.07
C GLU A 226 13.43 32.30 13.40
N ALA A 227 14.34 33.24 13.41
CA ALA A 227 15.75 32.96 13.69
C ALA A 227 15.96 32.38 15.11
N GLY A 228 16.62 31.22 15.18
CA GLY A 228 16.91 30.53 16.44
C GLY A 228 15.85 29.54 16.89
N GLU A 229 14.72 29.40 16.17
CA GLU A 229 13.74 28.35 16.42
C GLU A 229 14.01 27.13 15.52
N ALA A 230 14.25 25.98 16.15
CA ALA A 230 14.36 24.70 15.45
C ALA A 230 13.54 23.63 16.17
N GLY A 231 12.97 22.70 15.40
CA GLY A 231 12.18 21.62 15.97
C GLY A 231 11.25 20.98 14.96
N VAL A 232 10.34 20.11 15.44
CA VAL A 232 9.31 19.46 14.64
C VAL A 232 8.15 20.43 14.46
N GLY A 233 7.80 20.72 13.20
CA GLY A 233 6.71 21.65 12.86
C GLY A 233 6.76 22.12 11.42
N ARG A 234 7.89 21.87 10.74
CA ARG A 234 8.10 22.24 9.33
C ARG A 234 7.27 21.36 8.42
N MET A 235 6.53 21.96 7.48
CA MET A 235 5.80 21.20 6.46
C MET A 235 6.74 20.29 5.69
N ALA A 236 6.33 19.06 5.45
CA ALA A 236 7.00 18.14 4.55
C ALA A 236 7.27 18.80 3.19
N GLU A 237 8.32 18.37 2.50
CA GLU A 237 8.64 18.95 1.20
C GLU A 237 7.62 18.56 0.12
N ALA A 238 7.45 19.40 -0.89
CA ALA A 238 6.46 19.18 -1.94
C ALA A 238 6.61 17.79 -2.62
N LEU A 239 7.85 17.32 -2.76
CA LEU A 239 8.16 16.00 -3.32
C LEU A 239 7.67 14.86 -2.41
N GLU A 240 7.83 14.99 -1.09
CA GLU A 240 7.38 13.99 -0.10
C GLU A 240 5.85 13.91 -0.08
N ILE A 241 5.17 15.07 -0.10
CA ILE A 241 3.71 15.15 -0.13
C ILE A 241 3.17 14.55 -1.43
N ALA A 242 3.77 14.89 -2.59
CA ALA A 242 3.36 14.35 -3.88
C ALA A 242 3.54 12.82 -3.95
N SER A 243 4.65 12.30 -3.40
CA SER A 243 4.89 10.85 -3.34
C SER A 243 3.94 10.13 -2.37
N ALA A 244 3.55 10.78 -1.27
CA ALA A 244 2.53 10.26 -0.37
C ALA A 244 1.14 10.25 -1.06
N ALA A 245 0.76 11.34 -1.74
CA ALA A 245 -0.48 11.43 -2.49
C ALA A 245 -0.58 10.36 -3.59
N GLU A 246 0.49 10.13 -4.34
CA GLU A 246 0.55 9.10 -5.37
C GLU A 246 0.24 7.70 -4.83
N ARG A 247 0.68 7.36 -3.60
CA ARG A 247 0.36 6.07 -2.96
C ARG A 247 -1.13 5.87 -2.72
N PHE A 248 -1.86 6.94 -2.37
CA PHE A 248 -3.33 6.90 -2.22
C PHE A 248 -4.06 6.79 -3.56
N LEU A 249 -3.49 7.35 -4.62
CA LEU A 249 -4.08 7.40 -5.94
C LEU A 249 -3.77 6.17 -6.79
N ARG A 250 -2.80 5.35 -6.40
CA ARG A 250 -2.56 4.07 -7.04
C ARG A 250 -3.79 3.19 -6.86
N PRO A 251 -4.27 2.54 -7.94
CA PRO A 251 -5.32 1.55 -7.79
C PRO A 251 -4.88 0.52 -6.74
N PRO A 252 -5.79 0.01 -5.91
CA PRO A 252 -5.45 -1.05 -4.98
C PRO A 252 -4.78 -2.17 -5.78
N GLN A 253 -3.53 -2.47 -5.41
CA GLN A 253 -2.81 -3.57 -6.06
C GLN A 253 -3.65 -4.83 -5.90
N PRO A 254 -3.87 -5.59 -6.97
CA PRO A 254 -4.53 -6.88 -6.85
C PRO A 254 -3.82 -7.68 -5.76
N ARG A 255 -4.59 -8.23 -4.83
CA ARG A 255 -4.07 -9.12 -3.78
C ARG A 255 -4.41 -10.58 -4.11
N PRO A 256 -3.87 -11.13 -5.21
CA PRO A 256 -4.25 -12.45 -5.71
C PRO A 256 -3.84 -13.58 -4.77
N LEU A 257 -2.95 -13.32 -3.80
CA LEU A 257 -2.53 -14.27 -2.78
C LEU A 257 -3.15 -13.97 -1.40
N ALA A 258 -4.21 -13.15 -1.32
CA ALA A 258 -4.89 -12.87 -0.06
C ALA A 258 -5.40 -14.17 0.58
N GLY A 259 -5.10 -14.36 1.89
CA GLY A 259 -5.45 -15.55 2.64
C GLY A 259 -4.56 -16.78 2.37
N LYS A 260 -3.54 -16.68 1.50
CA LYS A 260 -2.56 -17.75 1.27
C LYS A 260 -1.36 -17.59 2.21
N ARG A 261 -0.91 -18.70 2.78
CA ARG A 261 0.32 -18.78 3.59
C ARG A 261 1.48 -19.21 2.70
N VAL A 262 2.53 -18.39 2.67
CA VAL A 262 3.71 -18.61 1.84
C VAL A 262 4.95 -18.72 2.72
N LEU A 263 5.66 -19.82 2.60
CA LEU A 263 6.94 -20.08 3.24
C LEU A 263 8.07 -19.87 2.24
N ILE A 264 9.10 -19.13 2.64
CA ILE A 264 10.26 -18.86 1.77
C ILE A 264 11.55 -19.13 2.56
N THR A 265 12.51 -19.81 1.96
CA THR A 265 13.89 -19.88 2.50
C THR A 265 14.82 -18.99 1.69
N ALA A 266 15.73 -18.28 2.35
CA ALA A 266 16.67 -17.37 1.71
C ALA A 266 18.04 -17.35 2.40
N GLY A 267 19.02 -16.74 1.75
CA GLY A 267 20.38 -16.63 2.30
C GLY A 267 21.19 -17.92 2.21
N PRO A 268 22.47 -17.88 2.60
CA PRO A 268 23.30 -19.06 2.75
C PRO A 268 23.01 -19.76 4.10
N THR A 269 23.42 -21.02 4.23
CA THR A 269 23.63 -21.62 5.55
C THR A 269 25.11 -21.61 5.89
N HIS A 270 25.43 -21.43 7.17
CA HIS A 270 26.77 -21.51 7.72
C HIS A 270 26.89 -22.80 8.52
N GLU A 271 27.72 -23.71 8.06
CA GLU A 271 27.94 -24.99 8.75
C GLU A 271 29.23 -24.88 9.56
N PRO A 272 29.15 -24.78 10.88
CA PRO A 272 30.33 -24.52 11.70
C PRO A 272 31.34 -25.66 11.65
N ILE A 273 32.60 -25.30 11.49
CA ILE A 273 33.75 -26.19 11.66
C ILE A 273 34.24 -26.10 13.10
N ASP A 274 34.33 -24.87 13.60
CA ASP A 274 34.65 -24.49 14.97
C ASP A 274 34.07 -23.10 15.23
N PRO A 275 34.18 -22.52 16.44
CA PRO A 275 33.59 -21.21 16.76
C PRO A 275 34.03 -20.03 15.88
N VAL A 276 35.02 -20.24 14.99
CA VAL A 276 35.63 -19.17 14.17
C VAL A 276 35.43 -19.41 12.66
N ARG A 277 35.26 -20.65 12.23
CA ARG A 277 35.24 -21.03 10.81
C ARG A 277 34.01 -21.87 10.48
N TYR A 278 33.47 -21.66 9.29
CA TYR A 278 32.31 -22.38 8.76
C TYR A 278 32.47 -22.68 7.27
N ILE A 279 31.69 -23.63 6.78
CA ILE A 279 31.45 -23.92 5.38
C ILE A 279 30.16 -23.19 4.96
N ALA A 280 30.18 -22.47 3.85
CA ALA A 280 29.00 -21.82 3.32
C ALA A 280 29.04 -21.67 1.81
N ASN A 281 27.88 -21.64 1.18
CA ASN A 281 27.72 -21.26 -0.20
C ASN A 281 27.66 -19.74 -0.33
N ARG A 282 28.17 -19.18 -1.44
CA ARG A 282 28.06 -17.74 -1.70
C ARG A 282 26.60 -17.38 -2.03
N SER A 283 25.97 -16.57 -1.21
CA SER A 283 24.63 -16.03 -1.47
C SER A 283 24.43 -14.73 -0.71
N SER A 284 23.81 -13.76 -1.36
CA SER A 284 23.42 -12.50 -0.71
C SER A 284 22.00 -12.51 -0.11
N GLY A 285 21.21 -13.56 -0.37
CA GLY A 285 19.80 -13.63 0.05
C GLY A 285 18.83 -12.72 -0.72
N LYS A 286 19.33 -11.75 -1.51
CA LYS A 286 18.52 -10.71 -2.18
C LYS A 286 17.31 -11.26 -2.94
N GLN A 287 17.46 -12.38 -3.67
CA GLN A 287 16.35 -12.94 -4.45
C GLN A 287 15.20 -13.45 -3.56
N GLY A 288 15.52 -14.19 -2.50
CA GLY A 288 14.50 -14.69 -1.56
C GLY A 288 13.80 -13.55 -0.80
N PHE A 289 14.53 -12.53 -0.39
CA PHE A 289 13.98 -11.32 0.24
C PHE A 289 13.06 -10.54 -0.70
N ALA A 290 13.44 -10.39 -1.98
CA ALA A 290 12.59 -9.75 -2.98
C ALA A 290 11.29 -10.54 -3.23
N ILE A 291 11.37 -11.89 -3.26
CA ILE A 291 10.18 -12.75 -3.41
C ILE A 291 9.27 -12.62 -2.18
N ALA A 292 9.83 -12.56 -0.97
CA ALA A 292 9.06 -12.38 0.25
C ALA A 292 8.31 -11.04 0.26
N ALA A 293 8.97 -9.96 -0.12
CA ALA A 293 8.35 -8.65 -0.25
C ALA A 293 7.25 -8.63 -1.33
N ALA A 294 7.49 -9.25 -2.49
CA ALA A 294 6.51 -9.32 -3.57
C ALA A 294 5.28 -10.17 -3.21
N ALA A 295 5.47 -11.30 -2.52
CA ALA A 295 4.38 -12.16 -2.06
C ALA A 295 3.52 -11.44 -0.99
N GLN A 296 4.15 -10.73 -0.07
CA GLN A 296 3.46 -9.90 0.93
C GLN A 296 2.66 -8.78 0.24
N ALA A 297 3.23 -8.09 -0.74
CA ALA A 297 2.54 -7.06 -1.51
C ALA A 297 1.33 -7.63 -2.29
N ALA A 298 1.41 -8.89 -2.74
CA ALA A 298 0.31 -9.63 -3.35
C ALA A 298 -0.75 -10.13 -2.34
N GLY A 299 -0.57 -9.85 -1.05
CA GLY A 299 -1.53 -10.12 0.02
C GLY A 299 -1.33 -11.42 0.79
N ALA A 300 -0.24 -12.16 0.55
CA ALA A 300 0.05 -13.39 1.28
C ALA A 300 0.50 -13.13 2.73
N GLU A 301 0.23 -14.11 3.60
CA GLU A 301 0.88 -14.23 4.90
C GLU A 301 2.24 -14.91 4.70
N VAL A 302 3.33 -14.15 4.80
CA VAL A 302 4.67 -14.63 4.45
C VAL A 302 5.50 -14.94 5.69
N THR A 303 6.06 -16.15 5.74
CA THR A 303 7.12 -16.53 6.66
C THR A 303 8.42 -16.72 5.85
N LEU A 304 9.43 -15.92 6.16
CA LEU A 304 10.76 -16.00 5.58
C LEU A 304 11.73 -16.62 6.58
N ILE A 305 12.36 -17.74 6.22
CA ILE A 305 13.43 -18.36 7.00
C ILE A 305 14.75 -17.99 6.32
N SER A 306 15.55 -17.18 6.99
CA SER A 306 16.78 -16.63 6.42
C SER A 306 18.02 -17.14 7.12
N GLY A 307 18.95 -17.67 6.36
CA GLY A 307 20.34 -17.79 6.79
C GLY A 307 21.00 -16.40 6.94
N PRO A 308 22.29 -16.34 7.36
CA PRO A 308 22.96 -15.09 7.66
C PRO A 308 23.12 -14.19 6.43
N VAL A 309 22.56 -12.98 6.48
CA VAL A 309 22.64 -11.94 5.43
C VAL A 309 22.66 -10.56 6.06
N GLU A 310 23.17 -9.56 5.33
CA GLU A 310 23.20 -8.15 5.76
C GLU A 310 22.00 -7.34 5.20
N LEU A 311 20.85 -7.99 5.03
CA LEU A 311 19.63 -7.36 4.51
C LEU A 311 18.68 -7.03 5.65
N SER A 312 18.02 -5.89 5.55
CA SER A 312 16.92 -5.54 6.46
C SER A 312 15.71 -6.42 6.19
N ASP A 313 15.00 -6.81 7.25
CA ASP A 313 13.78 -7.61 7.16
C ASP A 313 12.70 -6.87 6.34
N PRO A 314 12.04 -7.54 5.39
CA PRO A 314 11.00 -6.93 4.59
C PRO A 314 9.78 -6.58 5.45
N ALA A 315 9.22 -5.39 5.23
CA ALA A 315 8.04 -4.93 5.98
C ALA A 315 6.83 -5.87 5.81
N GLY A 316 6.17 -6.21 6.90
CA GLY A 316 4.99 -7.08 6.91
C GLY A 316 5.28 -8.57 6.69
N VAL A 317 6.54 -9.01 6.72
CA VAL A 317 6.98 -10.39 6.61
C VAL A 317 7.44 -10.91 7.97
N LEU A 318 7.01 -12.11 8.36
CA LEU A 318 7.52 -12.77 9.56
C LEU A 318 8.86 -13.43 9.24
N VAL A 319 9.97 -12.83 9.71
CA VAL A 319 11.31 -13.36 9.47
C VAL A 319 11.80 -14.21 10.65
N LYS A 320 12.40 -15.36 10.33
CA LYS A 320 13.06 -16.26 11.28
C LYS A 320 14.51 -16.45 10.81
N HIS A 321 15.45 -15.93 11.57
CA HIS A 321 16.87 -16.09 11.30
C HIS A 321 17.36 -17.43 11.83
N VAL A 322 18.17 -18.10 11.03
CA VAL A 322 18.82 -19.40 11.32
C VAL A 322 20.27 -19.36 10.86
N GLU A 323 21.09 -20.25 11.33
CA GLU A 323 22.49 -20.34 10.96
C GLU A 323 22.76 -21.55 10.06
N SER A 324 22.35 -22.75 10.46
CA SER A 324 22.67 -24.01 9.79
C SER A 324 21.51 -24.58 8.97
N ALA A 325 21.83 -25.52 8.08
CA ALA A 325 20.85 -26.28 7.29
C ALA A 325 19.87 -27.06 8.16
N ARG A 326 20.34 -27.61 9.28
CA ARG A 326 19.49 -28.34 10.25
C ARG A 326 18.50 -27.42 10.93
N GLU A 327 18.93 -26.23 11.34
CA GLU A 327 18.02 -25.22 11.91
C GLU A 327 17.01 -24.74 10.86
N MET A 328 17.45 -24.52 9.63
CA MET A 328 16.58 -24.12 8.54
C MET A 328 15.50 -25.18 8.29
N LEU A 329 15.85 -26.46 8.19
CA LEU A 329 14.89 -27.55 8.04
C LEU A 329 13.90 -27.58 9.21
N HIS A 330 14.38 -27.52 10.46
CA HIS A 330 13.52 -27.51 11.64
C HIS A 330 12.52 -26.33 11.61
N ARG A 331 12.97 -25.14 11.25
CA ARG A 331 12.06 -23.97 11.14
C ARG A 331 11.06 -24.11 10.00
N VAL A 332 11.44 -24.74 8.89
CA VAL A 332 10.53 -25.07 7.79
C VAL A 332 9.45 -26.04 8.29
N GLU A 333 9.81 -27.11 8.97
CA GLU A 333 8.87 -28.12 9.49
C GLU A 333 7.88 -27.52 10.53
N VAL A 334 8.36 -26.64 11.40
CA VAL A 334 7.51 -25.93 12.39
C VAL A 334 6.54 -24.96 11.70
N ALA A 335 6.90 -24.38 10.57
CA ALA A 335 6.04 -23.44 9.86
C ALA A 335 4.94 -24.11 9.03
N LEU A 336 5.00 -25.43 8.81
CA LEU A 336 3.96 -26.17 8.09
C LEU A 336 2.69 -26.37 8.96
N PRO A 337 1.51 -26.46 8.33
CA PRO A 337 1.23 -26.44 6.90
C PRO A 337 1.15 -25.05 6.31
N VAL A 338 1.56 -24.90 5.05
CA VAL A 338 1.45 -23.67 4.22
C VAL A 338 0.90 -24.01 2.85
N ASP A 339 0.36 -23.01 2.12
CA ASP A 339 -0.18 -23.23 0.79
C ASP A 339 0.95 -23.34 -0.26
N ILE A 340 1.99 -22.51 -0.11
CA ILE A 340 3.09 -22.39 -1.06
C ILE A 340 4.42 -22.40 -0.31
N ALA A 341 5.40 -23.16 -0.80
CA ALA A 341 6.76 -23.14 -0.28
C ALA A 341 7.78 -22.85 -1.40
N ILE A 342 8.69 -21.89 -1.15
CA ILE A 342 9.70 -21.44 -2.10
C ILE A 342 11.09 -21.59 -1.47
N PHE A 343 11.92 -22.46 -2.02
CA PHE A 343 13.23 -22.77 -1.52
C PHE A 343 14.31 -22.06 -2.34
N ALA A 344 14.64 -20.83 -1.94
CA ALA A 344 15.64 -19.98 -2.60
C ALA A 344 16.95 -19.85 -1.80
N ALA A 345 17.05 -20.51 -0.65
CA ALA A 345 18.28 -20.55 0.15
C ALA A 345 19.41 -21.31 -0.55
N ALA A 346 20.63 -20.84 -0.39
CA ALA A 346 21.84 -21.52 -0.81
C ALA A 346 22.37 -22.42 0.33
N VAL A 347 21.68 -23.52 0.55
CA VAL A 347 22.00 -24.49 1.61
C VAL A 347 23.32 -25.20 1.25
N ALA A 348 24.24 -25.27 2.20
CA ALA A 348 25.47 -26.02 2.01
C ALA A 348 25.17 -27.53 1.94
N ASP A 349 25.72 -28.23 0.94
CA ASP A 349 25.51 -29.67 0.77
C ASP A 349 26.19 -30.52 1.87
N TRP A 350 27.23 -29.97 2.48
CA TRP A 350 28.10 -30.67 3.42
C TRP A 350 28.26 -29.87 4.72
N ARG A 351 28.42 -30.61 5.83
CA ARG A 351 28.86 -30.11 7.13
C ARG A 351 29.94 -31.01 7.70
N VAL A 352 30.67 -30.55 8.70
CA VAL A 352 31.58 -31.42 9.43
C VAL A 352 30.80 -32.41 10.32
N ALA A 353 31.29 -33.65 10.37
CA ALA A 353 30.70 -34.71 11.19
C ALA A 353 30.73 -34.36 12.69
N ASN A 354 31.86 -33.78 13.14
CA ASN A 354 32.08 -33.38 14.53
C ASN A 354 32.49 -31.91 14.58
N GLU A 355 31.62 -31.08 15.10
CA GLU A 355 31.87 -29.66 15.31
C GLU A 355 32.82 -29.44 16.47
N GLY A 356 33.87 -28.65 16.27
CA GLY A 356 34.88 -28.40 17.29
C GLY A 356 34.40 -27.37 18.31
N GLU A 357 34.37 -27.71 19.58
CA GLU A 357 34.03 -26.74 20.66
C GLU A 357 35.08 -25.64 20.82
N GLN A 358 36.29 -25.86 20.30
CA GLN A 358 37.39 -24.90 20.34
C GLN A 358 38.01 -24.75 18.97
N LYS A 359 38.63 -23.58 18.73
CA LYS A 359 39.36 -23.31 17.47
C LYS A 359 40.41 -24.39 17.22
N LEU A 360 40.30 -25.11 16.09
CA LEU A 360 41.25 -26.12 15.67
C LEU A 360 42.62 -25.48 15.42
N LYS A 361 43.65 -25.95 16.14
CA LYS A 361 45.03 -25.49 16.00
C LYS A 361 45.80 -26.38 15.08
N LYS A 362 46.77 -25.84 14.34
CA LYS A 362 47.76 -26.64 13.59
C LYS A 362 48.58 -27.45 14.59
N THR A 363 48.73 -28.74 14.31
CA THR A 363 49.66 -29.62 15.03
C THR A 363 50.96 -29.73 14.25
N ALA A 364 51.99 -30.34 14.83
CA ALA A 364 53.24 -30.63 14.12
C ALA A 364 53.03 -31.54 12.88
N ALA A 365 51.96 -32.32 12.84
CA ALA A 365 51.56 -33.18 11.71
C ALA A 365 50.64 -32.47 10.71
N GLY A 366 50.40 -31.15 10.85
CA GLY A 366 49.50 -30.37 9.99
C GLY A 366 48.06 -30.23 10.57
N MET A 367 47.13 -29.83 9.71
CA MET A 367 45.69 -29.79 10.06
C MET A 367 45.12 -31.21 9.95
N PRO A 368 44.34 -31.66 10.92
CA PRO A 368 43.63 -32.94 10.80
C PRO A 368 42.60 -32.84 9.64
N PRO A 369 42.39 -33.95 8.89
CA PRO A 369 41.38 -33.95 7.83
C PRO A 369 39.96 -33.75 8.44
N LEU A 370 39.16 -32.89 7.79
CA LEU A 370 37.78 -32.71 8.16
C LEU A 370 36.95 -33.87 7.58
N GLN A 371 36.24 -34.58 8.45
CA GLN A 371 35.26 -35.55 8.00
C GLN A 371 33.95 -34.78 7.66
N LEU A 372 33.51 -34.86 6.39
CA LEU A 372 32.32 -34.25 5.91
C LEU A 372 31.14 -35.25 5.87
N VAL A 373 29.99 -34.82 6.22
CA VAL A 373 28.73 -35.55 6.11
C VAL A 373 27.70 -34.69 5.37
N GLU A 374 26.74 -35.31 4.71
CA GLU A 374 25.72 -34.62 3.95
C GLU A 374 24.76 -33.85 4.89
N ASN A 375 24.33 -32.67 4.45
CA ASN A 375 23.26 -31.93 5.04
C ASN A 375 21.89 -32.44 4.57
N PRO A 376 20.82 -32.18 5.32
CA PRO A 376 19.49 -32.55 4.89
C PRO A 376 19.08 -31.79 3.62
N ASP A 377 18.51 -32.50 2.67
CA ASP A 377 17.95 -31.92 1.46
C ASP A 377 16.55 -31.36 1.75
N ILE A 378 16.48 -30.09 2.14
CA ILE A 378 15.24 -29.45 2.59
C ILE A 378 14.17 -29.49 1.49
N LEU A 379 14.53 -29.16 0.23
CA LEU A 379 13.60 -29.18 -0.89
C LEU A 379 13.04 -30.58 -1.12
N ALA A 380 13.88 -31.61 -1.16
CA ALA A 380 13.42 -32.98 -1.37
C ALA A 380 12.61 -33.50 -0.19
N THR A 381 12.97 -33.15 1.05
CA THR A 381 12.25 -33.54 2.25
C THR A 381 10.82 -33.01 2.21
N ILE A 382 10.65 -31.73 1.96
CA ILE A 382 9.31 -31.10 1.96
C ILE A 382 8.50 -31.52 0.72
N SER A 383 9.12 -31.66 -0.44
CA SER A 383 8.44 -32.10 -1.66
C SER A 383 7.84 -33.49 -1.58
N LYS A 384 8.42 -34.38 -0.73
CA LYS A 384 8.00 -35.77 -0.58
C LYS A 384 7.04 -36.03 0.60
N LEU A 385 6.69 -34.99 1.35
CA LEU A 385 5.70 -35.12 2.42
C LEU A 385 4.35 -35.57 1.82
N GLN A 386 3.66 -36.46 2.50
CA GLN A 386 2.29 -36.86 2.16
C GLN A 386 1.30 -35.90 2.84
N ASP A 387 1.29 -35.90 4.16
CA ASP A 387 0.53 -34.96 4.96
C ASP A 387 1.31 -33.65 5.11
N LYS A 388 0.63 -32.52 5.09
CA LYS A 388 1.22 -31.16 5.23
C LYS A 388 2.14 -30.72 4.06
N ARG A 389 2.22 -31.48 2.95
CA ARG A 389 2.91 -31.00 1.76
C ARG A 389 2.26 -29.72 1.26
N PRO A 390 3.02 -28.62 1.00
CA PRO A 390 2.46 -27.43 0.37
C PRO A 390 1.80 -27.76 -0.97
N GLY A 391 0.70 -27.08 -1.29
CA GLY A 391 0.00 -27.27 -2.58
C GLY A 391 0.88 -26.90 -3.78
N LEU A 392 1.87 -26.01 -3.59
CA LEU A 392 2.87 -25.62 -4.58
C LEU A 392 4.26 -25.57 -3.92
N VAL A 393 5.20 -26.37 -4.45
CA VAL A 393 6.59 -26.39 -3.98
C VAL A 393 7.51 -25.94 -5.11
N ILE A 394 8.28 -24.88 -4.86
CA ILE A 394 9.17 -24.24 -5.83
C ILE A 394 10.61 -24.32 -5.32
N GLY A 395 11.51 -24.88 -6.12
CA GLY A 395 12.95 -24.91 -5.86
C GLY A 395 13.71 -23.93 -6.75
N PHE A 396 14.94 -23.62 -6.33
CA PHE A 396 15.90 -22.87 -7.14
C PHE A 396 17.04 -23.77 -7.59
N ALA A 397 17.53 -23.56 -8.81
CA ALA A 397 18.71 -24.22 -9.37
C ALA A 397 19.67 -23.16 -9.89
N ALA A 398 20.82 -23.06 -9.23
CA ALA A 398 21.94 -22.22 -9.66
C ALA A 398 22.96 -23.13 -10.35
N GLU A 399 23.11 -23.01 -11.66
CA GLU A 399 23.92 -23.90 -12.47
C GLU A 399 24.95 -23.07 -13.26
N ILE A 400 26.05 -23.69 -13.62
CA ILE A 400 27.16 -23.06 -14.39
C ILE A 400 27.14 -23.57 -15.85
N GLU A 401 26.73 -24.82 -16.06
CA GLU A 401 26.70 -25.47 -17.36
C GLU A 401 25.42 -26.31 -17.52
N ASN A 402 24.98 -26.54 -18.76
CA ASN A 402 23.80 -27.35 -19.08
C ASN A 402 22.56 -27.01 -18.25
N LEU A 403 22.33 -25.72 -18.07
CA LEU A 403 21.32 -25.14 -17.14
C LEU A 403 19.95 -25.82 -17.21
N ILE A 404 19.38 -25.96 -18.41
CA ILE A 404 18.04 -26.51 -18.59
C ILE A 404 17.98 -28.00 -18.26
N ASP A 405 18.94 -28.78 -18.71
CA ASP A 405 18.96 -30.25 -18.50
C ASP A 405 19.22 -30.58 -17.01
N ASN A 406 20.13 -29.85 -16.38
CA ASN A 406 20.36 -29.96 -14.94
C ASN A 406 19.13 -29.58 -14.14
N ALA A 407 18.43 -28.50 -14.53
CA ALA A 407 17.19 -28.07 -13.88
C ALA A 407 16.05 -29.11 -14.07
N LYS A 408 15.90 -29.71 -15.26
CA LYS A 408 14.94 -30.81 -15.50
C LYS A 408 15.23 -32.01 -14.62
N SER A 409 16.49 -32.43 -14.55
CA SER A 409 16.95 -33.52 -13.70
C SER A 409 16.69 -33.24 -12.23
N LYS A 410 16.93 -32.01 -11.78
CA LYS A 410 16.67 -31.54 -10.41
C LYS A 410 15.17 -31.56 -10.10
N LEU A 411 14.31 -31.08 -11.01
CA LEU A 411 12.87 -31.11 -10.90
C LEU A 411 12.34 -32.53 -10.68
N ALA A 412 12.83 -33.47 -11.49
CA ALA A 412 12.44 -34.89 -11.39
C ALA A 412 12.90 -35.51 -10.07
N ARG A 413 14.17 -35.32 -9.70
CA ARG A 413 14.78 -35.94 -8.51
C ARG A 413 14.22 -35.41 -7.20
N LYS A 414 13.99 -34.08 -7.11
CA LYS A 414 13.53 -33.44 -5.88
C LYS A 414 12.02 -33.60 -5.65
N GLY A 415 11.22 -33.82 -6.71
CA GLY A 415 9.77 -34.00 -6.61
C GLY A 415 9.01 -32.72 -6.35
N CYS A 416 9.62 -31.54 -6.54
CA CYS A 416 8.94 -30.25 -6.48
C CYS A 416 8.10 -30.00 -7.74
N ASP A 417 7.21 -29.01 -7.69
CA ASP A 417 6.31 -28.69 -8.80
C ASP A 417 7.00 -27.78 -9.83
N TRP A 418 7.79 -26.80 -9.34
CA TRP A 418 8.52 -25.84 -10.19
C TRP A 418 9.99 -25.73 -9.80
N ILE A 419 10.82 -25.39 -10.80
CA ILE A 419 12.21 -24.98 -10.59
C ILE A 419 12.45 -23.64 -11.27
N VAL A 420 13.01 -22.70 -10.53
CA VAL A 420 13.56 -21.44 -11.05
C VAL A 420 15.07 -21.65 -11.25
N ALA A 421 15.48 -21.78 -12.50
CA ALA A 421 16.87 -22.02 -12.87
C ALA A 421 17.54 -20.71 -13.29
N ASN A 422 18.76 -20.46 -12.82
CA ASN A 422 19.58 -19.31 -13.22
C ASN A 422 21.03 -19.70 -13.44
N ASP A 423 21.65 -19.08 -14.45
CA ASP A 423 23.07 -19.22 -14.74
C ASP A 423 23.87 -18.34 -13.75
N VAL A 424 24.65 -18.96 -12.92
CA VAL A 424 25.53 -18.30 -11.94
C VAL A 424 27.00 -18.35 -12.32
N SER A 425 27.31 -18.60 -13.60
CA SER A 425 28.69 -18.59 -14.08
C SER A 425 29.36 -17.23 -13.82
N PRO A 426 30.68 -17.18 -13.58
CA PRO A 426 31.40 -15.93 -13.32
C PRO A 426 31.24 -14.88 -14.42
N ALA A 427 31.02 -15.32 -15.66
CA ALA A 427 30.84 -14.45 -16.82
C ALA A 427 29.54 -13.62 -16.76
N THR A 428 28.51 -14.11 -16.05
CA THR A 428 27.21 -13.43 -15.95
C THR A 428 27.17 -12.34 -14.88
N GLY A 429 28.08 -12.35 -13.88
CA GLY A 429 28.08 -11.42 -12.75
C GLY A 429 26.82 -11.48 -11.86
N ILE A 430 26.00 -12.51 -12.01
CA ILE A 430 24.68 -12.65 -11.32
C ILE A 430 24.85 -12.96 -9.84
N MET A 431 25.90 -13.68 -9.46
CA MET A 431 26.15 -14.04 -8.07
C MET A 431 26.52 -12.78 -7.25
N GLY A 432 25.62 -12.33 -6.40
CA GLY A 432 25.77 -11.08 -5.64
C GLY A 432 25.29 -9.81 -6.37
N GLY A 433 25.09 -9.83 -7.70
CA GLY A 433 24.59 -8.72 -8.50
C GLY A 433 23.09 -8.44 -8.27
N ASP A 434 22.60 -7.35 -8.88
CA ASP A 434 21.20 -6.92 -8.76
C ASP A 434 20.30 -7.40 -9.90
N ARG A 435 20.85 -7.98 -10.95
CA ARG A 435 20.12 -8.53 -12.11
C ARG A 435 20.18 -10.05 -12.12
N ASN A 436 19.21 -10.66 -12.80
CA ASN A 436 19.13 -12.10 -12.98
C ASN A 436 18.48 -12.43 -14.32
N THR A 437 18.90 -13.55 -14.94
CA THR A 437 18.23 -14.19 -16.07
C THR A 437 17.77 -15.54 -15.56
N VAL A 438 16.47 -15.82 -15.64
CA VAL A 438 15.89 -17.04 -15.08
C VAL A 438 15.09 -17.81 -16.12
N HIS A 439 15.04 -19.12 -15.94
CA HIS A 439 14.16 -20.02 -16.65
C HIS A 439 13.25 -20.70 -15.63
N LEU A 440 11.95 -20.55 -15.82
CA LEU A 440 10.95 -21.20 -14.98
C LEU A 440 10.58 -22.55 -15.63
N LEU A 441 10.89 -23.63 -14.95
CA LEU A 441 10.46 -24.98 -15.32
C LEU A 441 9.25 -25.35 -14.47
N THR A 442 8.16 -25.71 -15.13
CA THR A 442 6.91 -26.15 -14.47
C THR A 442 6.57 -27.55 -14.93
N ARG A 443 6.04 -28.36 -14.01
CA ARG A 443 5.57 -29.71 -14.31
C ARG A 443 4.05 -29.69 -14.43
N ASP A 444 3.55 -30.19 -15.58
CA ASP A 444 2.13 -30.49 -15.77
C ASP A 444 2.00 -31.97 -16.15
N GLY A 445 1.63 -32.80 -15.19
CA GLY A 445 1.65 -34.25 -15.34
C GLY A 445 3.05 -34.81 -15.65
N ALA A 446 3.22 -35.39 -16.82
CA ALA A 446 4.49 -35.93 -17.31
C ALA A 446 5.30 -34.91 -18.11
N GLU A 447 4.72 -33.80 -18.52
CA GLU A 447 5.32 -32.78 -19.39
C GLU A 447 6.02 -31.70 -18.56
N ILE A 448 7.20 -31.25 -19.03
CA ILE A 448 7.93 -30.14 -18.41
C ILE A 448 7.96 -28.98 -19.40
N SER A 449 7.29 -27.91 -19.02
CA SER A 449 7.32 -26.63 -19.74
C SER A 449 8.49 -25.78 -19.26
N VAL A 450 9.13 -25.04 -20.17
CA VAL A 450 10.23 -24.12 -19.87
C VAL A 450 9.87 -22.74 -20.38
N ASP A 451 9.77 -21.78 -19.46
CA ASP A 451 9.51 -20.37 -19.74
C ASP A 451 10.77 -19.56 -19.44
N SER A 452 11.33 -18.92 -20.46
CA SER A 452 12.62 -18.21 -20.37
C SER A 452 12.37 -16.71 -20.28
N TRP A 453 12.83 -16.08 -19.19
CA TRP A 453 12.63 -14.66 -18.94
C TRP A 453 13.87 -13.85 -19.34
N PRO A 454 13.66 -12.60 -19.82
CA PRO A 454 14.78 -11.71 -20.14
C PRO A 454 15.57 -11.33 -18.88
N ALA A 455 16.73 -10.73 -19.06
CA ALA A 455 17.51 -10.20 -17.94
C ALA A 455 16.75 -9.08 -17.20
N MET A 456 16.39 -9.32 -15.95
CA MET A 456 15.59 -8.43 -15.09
C MET A 456 16.32 -8.15 -13.77
N THR A 457 15.85 -7.14 -13.02
CA THR A 457 16.28 -6.98 -11.62
C THR A 457 15.69 -8.11 -10.76
N LYS A 458 16.30 -8.36 -9.61
CA LYS A 458 15.80 -9.39 -8.67
C LYS A 458 14.38 -9.12 -8.19
N GLU A 459 14.00 -7.85 -8.05
CA GLU A 459 12.65 -7.41 -7.73
C GLU A 459 11.67 -7.71 -8.87
N GLN A 460 12.09 -7.48 -10.12
CA GLN A 460 11.26 -7.79 -11.30
C GLN A 460 11.06 -9.31 -11.45
N VAL A 461 12.12 -10.11 -11.24
CA VAL A 461 12.02 -11.58 -11.20
C VAL A 461 11.04 -12.02 -10.10
N ALA A 462 11.14 -11.43 -8.92
CA ALA A 462 10.25 -11.74 -7.80
C ALA A 462 8.79 -11.41 -8.13
N ALA A 463 8.52 -10.24 -8.70
CA ALA A 463 7.17 -9.84 -9.11
C ALA A 463 6.60 -10.78 -10.20
N ALA A 464 7.40 -11.15 -11.21
CA ALA A 464 7.00 -12.07 -12.26
C ALA A 464 6.70 -13.47 -11.72
N LEU A 465 7.54 -13.99 -10.81
CA LEU A 465 7.33 -15.28 -10.17
C LEU A 465 6.03 -15.28 -9.34
N VAL A 466 5.83 -14.26 -8.52
CA VAL A 466 4.61 -14.12 -7.70
C VAL A 466 3.37 -13.99 -8.56
N ALA A 467 3.42 -13.26 -9.69
CA ALA A 467 2.31 -13.18 -10.64
C ALA A 467 1.99 -14.56 -11.24
N ARG A 468 3.01 -15.35 -11.60
CA ARG A 468 2.83 -16.70 -12.12
C ARG A 468 2.25 -17.67 -11.08
N ILE A 469 2.71 -17.56 -9.83
CA ILE A 469 2.16 -18.31 -8.68
C ILE A 469 0.70 -17.96 -8.47
N ALA A 470 0.33 -16.68 -8.53
CA ALA A 470 -1.04 -16.22 -8.36
C ALA A 470 -1.98 -16.81 -9.43
N THR A 471 -1.54 -16.85 -10.69
CA THR A 471 -2.31 -17.50 -11.77
C THR A 471 -2.55 -18.98 -11.48
N ALA A 472 -1.50 -19.72 -11.10
CA ALA A 472 -1.61 -21.14 -10.78
C ALA A 472 -2.46 -21.44 -9.52
N ALA A 473 -2.47 -20.52 -8.56
CA ALA A 473 -3.29 -20.66 -7.35
C ALA A 473 -4.80 -20.46 -7.60
N VAL A 474 -5.16 -19.76 -8.67
CA VAL A 474 -6.57 -19.60 -9.11
C VAL A 474 -7.05 -20.81 -9.89
N GLU A 475 -6.17 -21.44 -10.69
CA GLU A 475 -6.50 -22.60 -11.53
C GLU A 475 -6.68 -23.91 -10.75
N LYS A 476 -6.18 -24.01 -9.51
CA LYS A 476 -6.39 -25.15 -8.60
C LYS A 476 -7.23 -24.71 -7.41
N PRO A 477 -8.58 -24.70 -7.50
CA PRO A 477 -9.41 -24.48 -6.31
C PRO A 477 -9.15 -25.62 -5.31
N SER A 478 -9.02 -25.25 -4.04
CA SER A 478 -8.76 -26.13 -2.87
C SER A 478 -9.87 -27.13 -2.64
#